data_a5df34d675302a783178923da7b2d79d
#
_entry.id   a5df34d675302a783178923da7b2d79d
#
_cell.length_a   1.000
_cell.length_b   1.000
_cell.length_c   1.000
_cell.angle_alpha   90.00
_cell.angle_beta   90.00
_cell.angle_gamma   90.00
#
_symmetry.space_group_name_H-M   'P 1'
#
loop_
_entity.id
_entity.type
_entity.pdbx_description
1 polymer ?
#
loop_
_entity_poly.entity_id
_entity_poly.type
_entity_poly.pdbx_seq_one_letter_code
_entity_poly.pdbx_strand_id
1 'polypeptide(L)'
;PLNEFLHDYMVMTLAKCGAIDEAANAFRMMPCRSVFSWSAMISSYVEYGNPQDALEAYCSMQKDGIEPDSYTFVGLLKACGSIRDLEFGKQVHVHACKKGFMCILHVGNALVNMYGNCRAILEAENVFSGLYQRNIVSWTTMLSVYIEQGEAQKVLKLYRQMKDEGLGP
;
A
#
# COMPACT_ATOMS: atom_id res chain seq x y z
N PRO A 1 11.32 23.00 14.45
CA PRO A 1 10.65 23.45 13.25
C PRO A 1 11.46 23.39 11.97
N LEU A 2 12.40 24.30 11.66
CA LEU A 2 13.12 24.26 10.37
C LEU A 2 14.05 23.04 10.21
N ASN A 3 14.68 22.63 11.30
CA ASN A 3 15.55 21.45 11.33
C ASN A 3 14.78 20.13 11.15
N GLU A 4 13.58 19.98 11.70
CA GLU A 4 12.75 18.77 11.55
C GLU A 4 12.34 18.57 10.10
N PHE A 5 11.87 19.64 9.45
CA PHE A 5 11.50 19.61 8.04
C PHE A 5 12.68 19.25 7.12
N LEU A 6 13.88 19.73 7.45
CA LEU A 6 15.08 19.42 6.69
C LEU A 6 15.48 17.94 6.84
N HIS A 7 15.33 17.37 8.03
CA HIS A 7 15.60 15.95 8.27
C HIS A 7 14.61 15.05 7.51
N ASP A 8 13.30 15.35 7.58
CA ASP A 8 12.29 14.64 6.81
C ASP A 8 12.59 14.67 5.30
N TYR A 9 12.92 15.85 4.78
CA TYR A 9 13.27 16.02 3.38
C TYR A 9 14.52 15.24 2.98
N MET A 10 15.53 15.22 3.82
CA MET A 10 16.77 14.46 3.59
C MET A 10 16.48 12.95 3.54
N VAL A 11 15.75 12.41 4.52
CA VAL A 11 15.38 11.00 4.53
C VAL A 11 14.56 10.63 3.30
N MET A 12 13.55 11.44 2.96
CA MET A 12 12.72 11.22 1.78
C MET A 12 13.54 11.25 0.48
N THR A 13 14.50 12.17 0.37
CA THR A 13 15.33 12.30 -0.84
C THR A 13 16.28 11.12 -0.98
N LEU A 14 16.99 10.73 0.09
CA LEU A 14 17.86 9.56 0.11
C LEU A 14 17.08 8.30 -0.25
N ALA A 15 15.92 8.14 0.35
CA ALA A 15 15.01 7.04 0.11
C ALA A 15 14.58 6.94 -1.37
N LYS A 16 14.17 8.06 -1.97
CA LYS A 16 13.82 8.13 -3.41
C LYS A 16 15.00 7.89 -4.35
N CYS A 17 16.21 8.20 -3.93
CA CYS A 17 17.42 7.90 -4.70
C CYS A 17 17.88 6.44 -4.59
N GLY A 18 17.20 5.62 -3.79
CA GLY A 18 17.58 4.22 -3.55
C GLY A 18 18.75 4.05 -2.58
N ALA A 19 19.20 5.12 -1.92
CA ALA A 19 20.24 5.10 -0.91
C ALA A 19 19.63 4.69 0.45
N ILE A 20 19.19 3.40 0.55
CA ILE A 20 18.38 2.93 1.67
C ILE A 20 19.15 2.88 2.98
N ASP A 21 20.41 2.45 2.94
CA ASP A 21 21.25 2.38 4.14
C ASP A 21 21.52 3.78 4.70
N GLU A 22 21.79 4.75 3.85
CA GLU A 22 22.00 6.14 4.22
C GLU A 22 20.70 6.77 4.73
N ALA A 23 19.57 6.49 4.07
CA ALA A 23 18.27 6.94 4.53
C ALA A 23 17.91 6.37 5.90
N ALA A 24 18.14 5.07 6.13
CA ALA A 24 17.91 4.42 7.40
C ALA A 24 18.84 4.95 8.51
N ASN A 25 20.10 5.26 8.18
CA ASN A 25 21.03 5.90 9.11
C ASN A 25 20.57 7.30 9.49
N ALA A 26 20.21 8.12 8.49
CA ALA A 26 19.68 9.46 8.73
C ALA A 26 18.40 9.41 9.57
N PHE A 27 17.47 8.50 9.25
CA PHE A 27 16.23 8.29 9.97
C PHE A 27 16.45 7.90 11.44
N ARG A 28 17.41 7.02 11.72
CA ARG A 28 17.77 6.62 13.09
C ARG A 28 18.34 7.77 13.92
N MET A 29 19.04 8.69 13.30
CA MET A 29 19.65 9.86 13.94
C MET A 29 18.66 11.00 14.19
N MET A 30 17.43 10.90 13.65
CA MET A 30 16.41 11.93 13.86
C MET A 30 15.95 11.99 15.31
N PRO A 31 15.94 13.16 15.96
CA PRO A 31 15.42 13.32 17.32
C PRO A 31 13.91 13.11 17.41
N CYS A 32 13.18 13.51 16.37
CA CYS A 32 11.74 13.31 16.23
C CYS A 32 11.45 12.79 14.82
N ARG A 33 10.65 11.74 14.72
CA ARG A 33 10.23 11.14 13.46
C ARG A 33 8.80 11.52 13.17
N SER A 34 8.57 12.10 12.00
CA SER A 34 7.23 12.45 11.51
C SER A 34 6.58 11.30 10.77
N VAL A 35 5.26 11.39 10.50
CA VAL A 35 4.58 10.45 9.62
C VAL A 35 5.21 10.43 8.22
N PHE A 36 5.74 11.57 7.74
CA PHE A 36 6.40 11.66 6.43
C PHE A 36 7.66 10.82 6.36
N SER A 37 8.55 10.93 7.37
CA SER A 37 9.78 10.14 7.40
C SER A 37 9.50 8.64 7.56
N TRP A 38 8.50 8.26 8.37
CA TRP A 38 8.05 6.88 8.49
C TRP A 38 7.49 6.35 7.15
N SER A 39 6.58 7.09 6.49
CA SER A 39 6.01 6.69 5.20
C SER A 39 7.08 6.58 4.11
N ALA A 40 8.05 7.49 4.09
CA ALA A 40 9.17 7.45 3.16
C ALA A 40 10.01 6.17 3.36
N MET A 41 10.35 5.83 4.60
CA MET A 41 11.13 4.62 4.89
C MET A 41 10.36 3.35 4.53
N ILE A 42 9.09 3.25 4.94
CA ILE A 42 8.23 2.09 4.61
C ILE A 42 8.11 1.89 3.10
N SER A 43 7.84 2.97 2.35
CA SER A 43 7.75 2.89 0.88
C SER A 43 9.07 2.46 0.24
N SER A 44 10.18 2.95 0.75
CA SER A 44 11.50 2.63 0.20
C SER A 44 11.91 1.19 0.45
N TYR A 45 11.63 0.65 1.62
CA TYR A 45 11.85 -0.78 1.89
C TYR A 45 11.06 -1.67 0.93
N VAL A 46 9.85 -1.26 0.56
CA VAL A 46 9.04 -1.98 -0.43
C VAL A 46 9.60 -1.85 -1.85
N GLU A 47 10.04 -0.66 -2.25
CA GLU A 47 10.53 -0.39 -3.61
C GLU A 47 11.89 -1.02 -3.88
N TYR A 48 12.77 -1.02 -2.89
CA TYR A 48 14.17 -1.46 -3.06
C TYR A 48 14.45 -2.86 -2.49
N GLY A 49 13.42 -3.61 -2.13
CA GLY A 49 13.51 -5.05 -2.05
C GLY A 49 13.53 -5.68 -0.68
N ASN A 50 13.26 -4.96 0.40
CA ASN A 50 13.08 -5.57 1.73
C ASN A 50 11.70 -5.28 2.34
N PRO A 51 10.62 -5.93 1.85
CA PRO A 51 9.27 -5.72 2.37
C PRO A 51 9.13 -6.07 3.86
N GLN A 52 9.95 -6.99 4.38
CA GLN A 52 9.92 -7.35 5.79
C GLN A 52 10.33 -6.18 6.68
N ASP A 53 11.34 -5.41 6.28
CA ASP A 53 11.77 -4.21 7.02
C ASP A 53 10.66 -3.14 7.04
N ALA A 54 9.83 -3.07 5.99
CA ALA A 54 8.66 -2.19 5.98
C ALA A 54 7.64 -2.55 7.08
N LEU A 55 7.40 -3.85 7.30
CA LEU A 55 6.50 -4.31 8.36
C LEU A 55 7.07 -4.05 9.76
N GLU A 56 8.38 -4.25 9.92
CA GLU A 56 9.09 -3.94 11.18
C GLU A 56 9.09 -2.44 11.48
N ALA A 57 9.30 -1.62 10.44
CA ALA A 57 9.21 -0.17 10.54
C ALA A 57 7.81 0.28 11.00
N TYR A 58 6.76 -0.33 10.47
CA TYR A 58 5.39 -0.04 10.90
C TYR A 58 5.16 -0.40 12.38
N CYS A 59 5.62 -1.56 12.82
CA CYS A 59 5.52 -1.93 14.24
C CYS A 59 6.26 -0.91 15.14
N SER A 60 7.39 -0.37 14.67
CA SER A 60 8.14 0.65 15.38
C SER A 60 7.44 2.00 15.37
N MET A 61 6.84 2.39 14.23
CA MET A 61 6.00 3.60 14.10
C MET A 61 4.84 3.60 15.12
N GLN A 62 4.18 2.45 15.28
CA GLN A 62 3.10 2.29 16.26
C GLN A 62 3.60 2.41 17.71
N LYS A 63 4.78 1.87 18.03
CA LYS A 63 5.43 2.00 19.35
C LYS A 63 5.79 3.46 19.65
N ASP A 64 6.21 4.22 18.65
CA ASP A 64 6.48 5.66 18.76
C ASP A 64 5.18 6.49 18.88
N GLY A 65 4.00 5.86 18.81
CA GLY A 65 2.70 6.53 18.91
C GLY A 65 2.36 7.36 17.67
N ILE A 66 3.05 7.15 16.54
CA ILE A 66 2.78 7.87 15.30
C ILE A 66 1.70 7.14 14.50
N GLU A 67 0.65 7.88 14.15
CA GLU A 67 -0.47 7.33 13.40
C GLU A 67 -0.13 7.23 11.90
N PRO A 68 -0.41 6.08 11.26
CA PRO A 68 -0.19 5.90 9.83
C PRO A 68 -1.17 6.74 9.01
N ASP A 69 -0.70 7.27 7.89
CA ASP A 69 -1.49 7.94 6.88
C ASP A 69 -1.87 6.98 5.73
N SER A 70 -2.57 7.49 4.71
CA SER A 70 -2.97 6.68 3.56
C SER A 70 -1.79 6.14 2.75
N TYR A 71 -0.67 6.86 2.70
CA TYR A 71 0.54 6.42 2.00
C TYR A 71 1.23 5.30 2.76
N THR A 72 1.29 5.39 4.08
CA THR A 72 1.76 4.31 4.96
C THR A 72 0.96 3.03 4.72
N PHE A 73 -0.39 3.12 4.71
CA PHE A 73 -1.24 1.94 4.45
C PHE A 73 -0.97 1.32 3.08
N VAL A 74 -0.82 2.14 2.02
CA VAL A 74 -0.49 1.64 0.68
C VAL A 74 0.87 0.93 0.67
N GLY A 75 1.89 1.49 1.31
CA GLY A 75 3.21 0.86 1.43
C GLY A 75 3.13 -0.50 2.13
N LEU A 76 2.44 -0.57 3.27
CA LEU A 76 2.25 -1.81 4.02
C LEU A 76 1.49 -2.89 3.23
N LEU A 77 0.42 -2.51 2.54
CA LEU A 77 -0.35 -3.44 1.71
C LEU A 77 0.48 -3.98 0.55
N LYS A 78 1.33 -3.14 -0.07
CA LYS A 78 2.29 -3.59 -1.07
C LYS A 78 3.30 -4.57 -0.48
N ALA A 79 3.84 -4.28 0.72
CA ALA A 79 4.75 -5.19 1.43
C ALA A 79 4.09 -6.55 1.68
N CYS A 80 2.90 -6.56 2.27
CA CYS A 80 2.14 -7.79 2.54
C CYS A 80 1.89 -8.61 1.26
N GLY A 81 1.50 -7.93 0.17
CA GLY A 81 1.29 -8.59 -1.12
C GLY A 81 2.58 -9.19 -1.70
N SER A 82 3.71 -8.50 -1.58
CA SER A 82 5.01 -8.96 -2.08
C SER A 82 5.48 -10.25 -1.42
N ILE A 83 5.32 -10.35 -0.09
CA ILE A 83 5.70 -11.54 0.68
C ILE A 83 4.56 -12.54 0.87
N ARG A 84 3.37 -12.21 0.34
CA ARG A 84 2.14 -13.00 0.46
C ARG A 84 1.70 -13.28 1.89
N ASP A 85 1.93 -12.32 2.79
CA ASP A 85 1.48 -12.38 4.17
C ASP A 85 0.02 -11.90 4.27
N LEU A 86 -0.91 -12.84 4.08
CA LEU A 86 -2.34 -12.57 4.14
C LEU A 86 -2.79 -12.14 5.55
N GLU A 87 -2.22 -12.74 6.59
CA GLU A 87 -2.65 -12.46 7.96
C GLU A 87 -2.29 -11.04 8.38
N PHE A 88 -1.06 -10.61 8.09
CA PHE A 88 -0.67 -9.23 8.36
C PHE A 88 -1.45 -8.25 7.46
N GLY A 89 -1.69 -8.62 6.19
CA GLY A 89 -2.52 -7.85 5.28
C GLY A 89 -3.94 -7.62 5.78
N LYS A 90 -4.56 -8.63 6.38
CA LYS A 90 -5.88 -8.50 7.05
C LYS A 90 -5.84 -7.56 8.26
N GLN A 91 -4.78 -7.61 9.08
CA GLN A 91 -4.60 -6.69 10.20
C GLN A 91 -4.48 -5.24 9.72
N VAL A 92 -3.70 -5.01 8.67
CA VAL A 92 -3.56 -3.69 8.04
C VAL A 92 -4.90 -3.21 7.49
N HIS A 93 -5.67 -4.08 6.82
CA HIS A 93 -7.01 -3.76 6.33
C HIS A 93 -7.95 -3.34 7.47
N VAL A 94 -8.02 -4.12 8.55
CA VAL A 94 -8.84 -3.77 9.73
C VAL A 94 -8.42 -2.43 10.33
N HIS A 95 -7.11 -2.15 10.39
CA HIS A 95 -6.62 -0.87 10.90
C HIS A 95 -7.02 0.30 9.98
N ALA A 96 -6.87 0.14 8.67
CA ALA A 96 -7.32 1.15 7.69
C ALA A 96 -8.83 1.42 7.79
N CYS A 97 -9.65 0.37 7.99
CA CYS A 97 -11.09 0.51 8.23
C CYS A 97 -11.38 1.34 9.49
N LYS A 98 -10.75 1.01 10.61
CA LYS A 98 -10.93 1.74 11.89
C LYS A 98 -10.55 3.22 11.79
N LYS A 99 -9.59 3.55 10.95
CA LYS A 99 -9.12 4.92 10.70
C LYS A 99 -9.90 5.65 9.60
N GLY A 100 -10.88 5.01 8.97
CA GLY A 100 -11.72 5.61 7.93
C GLY A 100 -11.07 5.74 6.56
N PHE A 101 -9.96 5.05 6.30
CA PHE A 101 -9.23 5.14 5.02
C PHE A 101 -9.86 4.33 3.88
N MET A 102 -10.95 3.58 4.14
CA MET A 102 -11.62 2.79 3.10
C MET A 102 -12.29 3.63 2.00
N CYS A 103 -12.63 4.89 2.28
CA CYS A 103 -13.14 5.82 1.27
C CYS A 103 -12.03 6.37 0.34
N ILE A 104 -10.77 6.14 0.66
CA ILE A 104 -9.62 6.61 -0.13
C ILE A 104 -9.29 5.59 -1.22
N LEU A 105 -9.53 5.97 -2.47
CA LEU A 105 -9.47 5.06 -3.60
C LEU A 105 -8.11 4.34 -3.77
N HIS A 106 -6.99 5.02 -3.55
CA HIS A 106 -5.69 4.38 -3.68
C HIS A 106 -5.41 3.34 -2.58
N VAL A 107 -5.98 3.49 -1.38
CA VAL A 107 -5.94 2.45 -0.33
C VAL A 107 -6.77 1.24 -0.73
N GLY A 108 -7.98 1.47 -1.25
CA GLY A 108 -8.84 0.41 -1.76
C GLY A 108 -8.20 -0.39 -2.89
N ASN A 109 -7.57 0.29 -3.86
CA ASN A 109 -6.85 -0.36 -4.95
C ASN A 109 -5.64 -1.18 -4.43
N ALA A 110 -4.91 -0.67 -3.43
CA ALA A 110 -3.82 -1.39 -2.81
C ALA A 110 -4.30 -2.65 -2.07
N LEU A 111 -5.49 -2.60 -1.43
CA LEU A 111 -6.13 -3.76 -0.81
C LEU A 111 -6.51 -4.82 -1.84
N VAL A 112 -7.13 -4.44 -2.96
CA VAL A 112 -7.46 -5.38 -4.06
C VAL A 112 -6.19 -6.08 -4.55
N ASN A 113 -5.11 -5.32 -4.76
CA ASN A 113 -3.83 -5.87 -5.20
C ASN A 113 -3.23 -6.81 -4.14
N MET A 114 -3.19 -6.40 -2.88
CA MET A 114 -2.66 -7.22 -1.78
C MET A 114 -3.39 -8.56 -1.67
N TYR A 115 -4.72 -8.54 -1.68
CA TYR A 115 -5.52 -9.77 -1.64
C TYR A 115 -5.31 -10.64 -2.87
N GLY A 116 -5.21 -10.03 -4.07
CA GLY A 116 -4.88 -10.72 -5.31
C GLY A 116 -3.55 -11.46 -5.22
N ASN A 117 -2.49 -10.78 -4.80
CA ASN A 117 -1.16 -11.36 -4.62
C ASN A 117 -1.13 -12.49 -3.59
N CYS A 118 -1.95 -12.39 -2.55
CA CYS A 118 -2.14 -13.44 -1.54
C CYS A 118 -3.09 -14.56 -1.98
N ARG A 119 -3.58 -14.56 -3.23
CA ARG A 119 -4.57 -15.52 -3.78
C ARG A 119 -5.91 -15.54 -3.05
N ALA A 120 -6.24 -14.51 -2.34
CA ALA A 120 -7.50 -14.31 -1.63
C ALA A 120 -8.51 -13.59 -2.53
N ILE A 121 -8.97 -14.27 -3.59
CA ILE A 121 -9.79 -13.68 -4.68
C ILE A 121 -11.11 -13.13 -4.14
N LEU A 122 -11.78 -13.85 -3.24
CA LEU A 122 -13.06 -13.43 -2.69
C LEU A 122 -12.95 -12.13 -1.90
N GLU A 123 -11.88 -11.98 -1.13
CA GLU A 123 -11.60 -10.75 -0.39
C GLU A 123 -11.29 -9.59 -1.36
N ALA A 124 -10.55 -9.84 -2.43
CA ALA A 124 -10.28 -8.85 -3.48
C ALA A 124 -11.58 -8.39 -4.16
N GLU A 125 -12.46 -9.33 -4.51
CA GLU A 125 -13.80 -9.06 -5.07
C GLU A 125 -14.67 -8.23 -4.11
N ASN A 126 -14.67 -8.58 -2.83
CA ASN A 126 -15.42 -7.85 -1.80
C ASN A 126 -14.94 -6.41 -1.67
N VAL A 127 -13.63 -6.20 -1.59
CA VAL A 127 -13.05 -4.84 -1.54
C VAL A 127 -13.38 -4.07 -2.82
N PHE A 128 -13.16 -4.66 -4.01
CA PHE A 128 -13.44 -4.01 -5.29
C PHE A 128 -14.92 -3.62 -5.41
N SER A 129 -15.83 -4.50 -5.02
CA SER A 129 -17.27 -4.23 -5.05
C SER A 129 -17.70 -3.15 -4.06
N GLY A 130 -17.01 -3.04 -2.93
CA GLY A 130 -17.24 -2.03 -1.90
C GLY A 130 -16.66 -0.65 -2.20
N LEU A 131 -15.86 -0.49 -3.26
CA LEU A 131 -15.33 0.83 -3.64
C LEU A 131 -16.46 1.77 -4.06
N TYR A 132 -16.54 2.93 -3.39
CA TYR A 132 -17.55 3.95 -3.68
C TYR A 132 -17.46 4.49 -5.12
N GLN A 133 -16.24 4.68 -5.60
CA GLN A 133 -15.93 5.03 -7.00
C GLN A 133 -14.84 4.10 -7.52
N ARG A 134 -14.87 3.81 -8.81
CA ARG A 134 -13.85 3.04 -9.50
C ARG A 134 -13.28 3.87 -10.63
N ASN A 135 -11.97 3.89 -10.75
CA ASN A 135 -11.26 4.47 -11.88
C ASN A 135 -10.59 3.37 -12.70
N ILE A 136 -9.93 3.77 -13.79
CA ILE A 136 -9.21 2.82 -14.65
C ILE A 136 -8.22 1.93 -13.87
N VAL A 137 -7.57 2.48 -12.82
CA VAL A 137 -6.65 1.72 -11.97
C VAL A 137 -7.38 0.63 -11.18
N SER A 138 -8.56 0.92 -10.63
CA SER A 138 -9.37 -0.06 -9.90
C SER A 138 -9.74 -1.25 -10.79
N TRP A 139 -10.22 -0.97 -12.01
CA TRP A 139 -10.62 -1.99 -12.97
C TRP A 139 -9.44 -2.82 -13.46
N THR A 140 -8.34 -2.17 -13.84
CA THR A 140 -7.14 -2.87 -14.32
C THR A 140 -6.50 -3.70 -13.20
N THR A 141 -6.50 -3.23 -11.97
CA THR A 141 -6.02 -4.01 -10.82
C THR A 141 -6.83 -5.29 -10.64
N MET A 142 -8.17 -5.22 -10.66
CA MET A 142 -9.00 -6.41 -10.51
C MET A 142 -8.88 -7.36 -11.72
N LEU A 143 -8.75 -6.81 -12.95
CA LEU A 143 -8.46 -7.62 -14.14
C LEU A 143 -7.13 -8.38 -13.97
N SER A 144 -6.07 -7.71 -13.49
CA SER A 144 -4.77 -8.36 -13.24
C SER A 144 -4.89 -9.50 -12.22
N VAL A 145 -5.66 -9.29 -11.14
CA VAL A 145 -5.93 -10.36 -10.15
C VAL A 145 -6.55 -11.58 -10.82
N TYR A 146 -7.56 -11.41 -11.66
CA TYR A 146 -8.19 -12.54 -12.35
C TYR A 146 -7.26 -13.21 -13.36
N ILE A 147 -6.45 -12.44 -14.09
CA ILE A 147 -5.46 -12.96 -15.05
C ILE A 147 -4.43 -13.83 -14.34
N GLU A 148 -3.86 -13.34 -13.25
CA GLU A 148 -2.84 -14.06 -12.47
C GLU A 148 -3.37 -15.36 -11.83
N GLN A 149 -4.68 -15.41 -11.56
CA GLN A 149 -5.34 -16.60 -11.02
C GLN A 149 -5.89 -17.54 -12.11
N GLY A 150 -5.78 -17.17 -13.40
CA GLY A 150 -6.28 -17.98 -14.53
C GLY A 150 -7.80 -17.95 -14.70
N GLU A 151 -8.49 -16.96 -14.12
CA GLU A 151 -9.95 -16.83 -14.11
C GLU A 151 -10.49 -16.19 -15.40
N ALA A 152 -10.25 -16.81 -16.56
CA ALA A 152 -10.54 -16.24 -17.87
C ALA A 152 -12.00 -15.77 -18.05
N GLN A 153 -12.97 -16.50 -17.50
CA GLN A 153 -14.39 -16.14 -17.60
C GLN A 153 -14.70 -14.87 -16.80
N LYS A 154 -14.04 -14.70 -15.64
CA LYS A 154 -14.21 -13.50 -14.80
C LYS A 154 -13.54 -12.29 -15.46
N VAL A 155 -12.39 -12.47 -16.13
CA VAL A 155 -11.74 -11.42 -16.92
C VAL A 155 -12.67 -10.88 -17.99
N LEU A 156 -13.27 -11.76 -18.81
CA LEU A 156 -14.19 -11.34 -19.86
C LEU A 156 -15.44 -10.63 -19.34
N LYS A 157 -16.00 -11.13 -18.24
CA LYS A 157 -17.16 -10.52 -17.59
C LYS A 157 -16.80 -9.13 -17.05
N LEU A 158 -15.69 -8.99 -16.34
CA LEU A 158 -15.27 -7.73 -15.74
C LEU A 158 -14.93 -6.69 -16.82
N TYR A 159 -14.27 -7.11 -17.91
CA TYR A 159 -13.96 -6.22 -19.03
C TYR A 159 -15.23 -5.67 -19.69
N ARG A 160 -16.28 -6.49 -19.86
CA ARG A 160 -17.58 -6.01 -20.39
C ARG A 160 -18.20 -4.98 -19.45
N GLN A 161 -18.22 -5.24 -18.15
CA GLN A 161 -18.72 -4.29 -17.15
C GLN A 161 -17.97 -2.95 -17.19
N MET A 162 -16.64 -2.99 -17.29
CA MET A 162 -15.80 -1.80 -17.42
C MET A 162 -16.19 -0.97 -18.65
N LYS A 163 -16.47 -1.62 -19.80
CA LYS A 163 -16.94 -0.96 -21.01
C LYS A 163 -18.31 -0.33 -20.85
N ASP A 164 -19.23 -1.03 -20.19
CA ASP A 164 -20.60 -0.56 -19.94
C ASP A 164 -20.60 0.69 -19.04
N GLU A 165 -19.59 0.84 -18.15
CA GLU A 165 -19.35 2.05 -17.36
C GLU A 165 -18.61 3.17 -18.13
N GLY A 166 -18.32 2.98 -19.43
CA GLY A 166 -17.69 3.99 -20.29
C GLY A 166 -16.18 4.15 -20.10
N LEU A 167 -15.54 3.20 -19.43
CA LEU A 167 -14.09 3.19 -19.15
C LEU A 167 -13.29 2.30 -20.12
N GLY A 168 -13.82 2.04 -21.30
CA GLY A 168 -13.13 1.28 -22.35
C GLY A 168 -12.40 2.17 -23.35
N PRO A 169 -11.38 1.62 -24.09
CA PRO A 169 -10.80 2.28 -25.25
C PRO A 169 -11.83 2.40 -26.39
#